data_734068331e805ec68db03c7803f458a2
#
_entry.id   734068331e805ec68db03c7803f458a2
#
_cell.length_a   1.000
_cell.length_b   1.000
_cell.length_c   1.000
_cell.angle_alpha   90.00
_cell.angle_beta   90.00
_cell.angle_gamma   90.00
#
_symmetry.space_group_name_H-M   'P 1'
#
loop_
_entity.id
_entity.type
_entity.pdbx_description
1 polymer ?
#
loop_
_entity_poly.entity_id
_entity_poly.type
_entity_poly.pdbx_seq_one_letter_code
_entity_poly.pdbx_strand_id
1 'polypeptide(L)'
;MGKIVALGEVVSDIYRGEKPSEVELPFVARPGGAPANVAVAAARLGSEAAFIGSVGEDLFGNFILRALEIEGVDTSAVRRCDPPTRTSLAFVEITGDGDRSFTFYRSDPAADELLSPEDVSRDTLRGATFVNFGSIPLIKDPARSAIHRAAELAGELEVPVAFDVNFREHLWESVEAAQEVVEPLIERSRIVKLSDDEISPLLGTEDAAEAARMLLDRGVSLVFVSLGPEGAFYATEEFEGDVPSYPVQIVDATGAGDAFLAAALVYLSEDEWDEETIREAARRGTAAGALACTEYGAMGALPTEDELERFTNGG
;
A
#
# COMPACT_ATOMS: atom_id res chain seq x y z
N MET A 1 2.03 -14.44 15.76
CA MET A 1 2.31 -13.54 14.63
C MET A 1 1.25 -13.78 13.57
N GLY A 2 0.67 -12.71 13.05
CA GLY A 2 -0.35 -12.80 12.02
C GLY A 2 0.22 -13.06 10.63
N LYS A 3 -0.67 -13.31 9.65
CA LYS A 3 -0.33 -13.39 8.21
C LYS A 3 -1.04 -12.27 7.47
N ILE A 4 -0.31 -11.44 6.74
CA ILE A 4 -0.86 -10.39 5.90
C ILE A 4 -0.75 -10.81 4.42
N VAL A 5 -1.87 -10.78 3.71
CA VAL A 5 -1.91 -11.06 2.28
C VAL A 5 -2.24 -9.76 1.55
N ALA A 6 -1.30 -9.24 0.78
CA ALA A 6 -1.49 -8.03 -0.02
C ALA A 6 -1.71 -8.38 -1.50
N LEU A 7 -2.66 -7.66 -2.14
CA LEU A 7 -2.99 -7.87 -3.55
C LEU A 7 -2.92 -6.57 -4.34
N GLY A 8 -2.41 -6.65 -5.56
CA GLY A 8 -2.54 -5.55 -6.49
C GLY A 8 -1.35 -5.37 -7.42
N GLU A 9 -1.10 -4.11 -7.74
CA GLU A 9 -0.02 -3.72 -8.63
C GLU A 9 1.35 -3.90 -7.98
N VAL A 10 2.31 -4.26 -8.83
CA VAL A 10 3.73 -4.22 -8.55
C VAL A 10 4.47 -3.69 -9.77
N VAL A 11 5.37 -2.77 -9.55
CA VAL A 11 6.07 -2.04 -10.61
C VAL A 11 7.57 -1.97 -10.31
N SER A 12 8.35 -1.61 -11.31
CA SER A 12 9.74 -1.20 -11.06
C SER A 12 9.83 0.31 -11.12
N ASP A 13 10.16 0.93 -10.00
CA ASP A 13 10.44 2.36 -9.91
C ASP A 13 11.84 2.64 -10.44
N ILE A 14 11.94 3.57 -11.39
CA ILE A 14 13.16 3.89 -12.10
C ILE A 14 13.62 5.30 -11.70
N TYR A 15 14.61 5.35 -10.85
CA TYR A 15 15.21 6.60 -10.37
C TYR A 15 16.37 7.02 -11.25
N ARG A 16 16.52 8.33 -11.44
CA ARG A 16 17.69 8.86 -12.11
C ARG A 16 18.93 8.66 -11.24
N GLY A 17 19.95 7.99 -11.78
CA GLY A 17 21.24 7.83 -11.13
C GLY A 17 22.16 9.04 -11.30
N GLU A 18 23.33 9.01 -10.65
CA GLU A 18 24.34 10.03 -10.83
C GLU A 18 24.84 10.06 -12.28
N LYS A 19 24.93 11.26 -12.86
CA LYS A 19 25.30 11.45 -14.26
C LYS A 19 26.83 11.35 -14.42
N PRO A 20 27.36 10.27 -15.00
CA PRO A 20 28.80 10.10 -15.14
C PRO A 20 29.39 10.94 -16.28
N SER A 21 28.57 11.31 -17.28
CA SER A 21 28.97 12.13 -18.42
C SER A 21 27.80 12.82 -19.10
N GLU A 22 28.07 13.75 -20.04
CA GLU A 22 27.00 14.45 -20.78
C GLU A 22 26.23 13.56 -21.77
N VAL A 23 26.78 12.39 -22.12
CA VAL A 23 26.19 11.47 -23.10
C VAL A 23 25.57 10.23 -22.48
N GLU A 24 25.57 10.13 -21.14
CA GLU A 24 25.02 9.00 -20.40
C GLU A 24 23.92 9.48 -19.45
N LEU A 25 22.83 8.71 -19.38
CA LEU A 25 21.71 8.91 -18.49
C LEU A 25 21.47 7.64 -17.70
N PRO A 26 22.16 7.44 -16.56
CA PRO A 26 22.03 6.23 -15.77
C PRO A 26 20.72 6.21 -14.98
N PHE A 27 20.21 5.01 -14.77
CA PHE A 27 19.02 4.75 -13.97
C PHE A 27 19.28 3.66 -12.95
N VAL A 28 18.61 3.74 -11.81
CA VAL A 28 18.57 2.71 -10.79
C VAL A 28 17.13 2.22 -10.67
N ALA A 29 16.93 0.93 -10.89
CA ALA A 29 15.64 0.28 -10.70
C ALA A 29 15.47 -0.15 -9.24
N ARG A 30 14.31 0.12 -8.66
CA ARG A 30 13.88 -0.32 -7.34
C ARG A 30 12.51 -1.00 -7.45
N PRO A 31 12.21 -2.04 -6.68
CA PRO A 31 10.87 -2.60 -6.65
C PRO A 31 9.92 -1.62 -5.94
N GLY A 32 8.68 -1.54 -6.41
CA GLY A 32 7.64 -0.66 -5.89
C GLY A 32 6.25 -1.22 -6.16
N GLY A 33 5.22 -0.43 -5.87
CA GLY A 33 3.81 -0.81 -5.91
C GLY A 33 3.26 -0.92 -4.49
N ALA A 34 2.20 -0.17 -4.20
CA ALA A 34 1.71 0.00 -2.83
C ALA A 34 1.40 -1.32 -2.11
N PRO A 35 0.63 -2.27 -2.69
CA PRO A 35 0.38 -3.54 -2.03
C PRO A 35 1.65 -4.40 -1.82
N ALA A 36 2.60 -4.34 -2.76
CA ALA A 36 3.86 -5.05 -2.62
C ALA A 36 4.74 -4.42 -1.51
N ASN A 37 4.70 -3.09 -1.36
CA ASN A 37 5.36 -2.38 -0.26
C ASN A 37 4.77 -2.78 1.09
N VAL A 38 3.43 -2.89 1.20
CA VAL A 38 2.76 -3.37 2.42
C VAL A 38 3.20 -4.79 2.77
N ALA A 39 3.29 -5.71 1.78
CA ALA A 39 3.75 -7.07 2.02
C ALA A 39 5.19 -7.11 2.55
N VAL A 40 6.10 -6.33 1.95
CA VAL A 40 7.50 -6.25 2.39
C VAL A 40 7.60 -5.63 3.79
N ALA A 41 6.88 -4.53 4.05
CA ALA A 41 6.88 -3.91 5.37
C ALA A 41 6.37 -4.88 6.44
N ALA A 42 5.28 -5.60 6.17
CA ALA A 42 4.75 -6.60 7.09
C ALA A 42 5.76 -7.71 7.40
N ALA A 43 6.48 -8.22 6.37
CA ALA A 43 7.52 -9.22 6.54
C ALA A 43 8.68 -8.70 7.42
N ARG A 44 9.16 -7.48 7.14
CA ARG A 44 10.23 -6.84 7.93
C ARG A 44 9.84 -6.57 9.39
N LEU A 45 8.55 -6.36 9.64
CA LEU A 45 7.96 -6.19 10.97
C LEU A 45 7.59 -7.53 11.64
N GLY A 46 8.03 -8.65 11.08
CA GLY A 46 7.93 -9.99 11.70
C GLY A 46 6.63 -10.73 11.44
N SER A 47 5.73 -10.23 10.59
CA SER A 47 4.53 -10.96 10.16
C SER A 47 4.86 -11.96 9.04
N GLU A 48 4.10 -13.05 8.94
CA GLU A 48 4.06 -13.79 7.69
C GLU A 48 3.42 -12.88 6.60
N ALA A 49 4.01 -12.85 5.41
CA ALA A 49 3.51 -12.01 4.32
C ALA A 49 3.43 -12.78 3.00
N ALA A 50 2.35 -12.57 2.26
CA ALA A 50 2.17 -13.10 0.92
C ALA A 50 1.72 -11.97 -0.03
N PHE A 51 2.15 -12.04 -1.28
CA PHE A 51 1.75 -11.09 -2.29
C PHE A 51 1.06 -11.81 -3.46
N ILE A 52 -0.09 -11.28 -3.88
CA ILE A 52 -0.84 -11.71 -5.05
C ILE A 52 -0.82 -10.56 -6.06
N GLY A 53 -0.26 -10.81 -7.23
CA GLY A 53 -0.13 -9.80 -8.27
C GLY A 53 0.31 -10.43 -9.59
N SER A 54 0.74 -9.62 -10.53
CA SER A 54 1.25 -10.13 -11.80
C SER A 54 2.42 -9.31 -12.34
N VAL A 55 3.38 -10.00 -12.92
CA VAL A 55 4.60 -9.44 -13.54
C VAL A 55 4.81 -10.01 -14.93
N GLY A 56 5.53 -9.31 -15.77
CA GLY A 56 5.95 -9.85 -17.07
C GLY A 56 7.04 -10.91 -16.92
N GLU A 57 7.13 -11.82 -17.87
CA GLU A 57 8.25 -12.75 -18.02
C GLU A 57 9.47 -12.03 -18.63
N ASP A 58 9.99 -11.05 -17.88
CA ASP A 58 11.06 -10.13 -18.32
C ASP A 58 12.08 -9.85 -17.21
N LEU A 59 13.07 -9.00 -17.53
CA LEU A 59 14.14 -8.62 -16.58
C LEU A 59 13.58 -8.01 -15.29
N PHE A 60 12.60 -7.12 -15.41
CA PHE A 60 12.05 -6.38 -14.27
C PHE A 60 11.12 -7.26 -13.43
N GLY A 61 10.32 -8.12 -14.05
CA GLY A 61 9.50 -9.10 -13.33
C GLY A 61 10.36 -10.07 -12.51
N ASN A 62 11.45 -10.58 -13.09
CA ASN A 62 12.41 -11.43 -12.37
C ASN A 62 13.09 -10.67 -11.22
N PHE A 63 13.45 -9.41 -11.44
CA PHE A 63 14.04 -8.55 -10.42
C PHE A 63 13.09 -8.33 -9.23
N ILE A 64 11.83 -7.97 -9.51
CA ILE A 64 10.80 -7.75 -8.48
C ILE A 64 10.57 -9.01 -7.66
N LEU A 65 10.31 -10.15 -8.31
CA LEU A 65 10.08 -11.42 -7.61
C LEU A 65 11.25 -11.78 -6.70
N ARG A 66 12.47 -11.63 -7.22
CA ARG A 66 13.66 -11.90 -6.41
C ARG A 66 13.78 -10.97 -5.21
N ALA A 67 13.41 -9.69 -5.36
CA ALA A 67 13.42 -8.74 -4.26
C ALA A 67 12.41 -9.12 -3.18
N LEU A 68 11.16 -9.43 -3.55
CA LEU A 68 10.11 -9.88 -2.63
C LEU A 68 10.51 -11.17 -1.87
N GLU A 69 11.09 -12.14 -2.57
CA GLU A 69 11.58 -13.40 -1.97
C GLU A 69 12.70 -13.14 -0.93
N ILE A 70 13.64 -12.22 -1.23
CA ILE A 70 14.72 -11.84 -0.30
C ILE A 70 14.15 -11.23 0.98
N GLU A 71 13.07 -10.46 0.87
CA GLU A 71 12.37 -9.84 1.99
C GLU A 71 11.45 -10.82 2.75
N GLY A 72 11.39 -12.08 2.33
CA GLY A 72 10.61 -13.12 3.00
C GLY A 72 9.12 -13.14 2.64
N VAL A 73 8.72 -12.45 1.57
CA VAL A 73 7.34 -12.47 1.08
C VAL A 73 7.09 -13.73 0.24
N ASP A 74 6.01 -14.45 0.52
CA ASP A 74 5.54 -15.56 -0.32
C ASP A 74 5.00 -15.00 -1.65
N THR A 75 5.68 -15.35 -2.74
CA THR A 75 5.35 -14.94 -4.12
C THR A 75 4.71 -16.06 -4.93
N SER A 76 4.34 -17.17 -4.31
CA SER A 76 3.81 -18.35 -5.00
C SER A 76 2.51 -18.09 -5.78
N ALA A 77 1.77 -17.05 -5.41
CA ALA A 77 0.54 -16.59 -6.05
C ALA A 77 0.77 -15.41 -7.03
N VAL A 78 2.02 -15.10 -7.39
CA VAL A 78 2.31 -14.08 -8.38
C VAL A 78 2.29 -14.70 -9.79
N ARG A 79 1.39 -14.17 -10.61
CA ARG A 79 1.27 -14.57 -12.02
C ARG A 79 2.45 -14.04 -12.83
N ARG A 80 2.95 -14.86 -13.75
CA ARG A 80 3.93 -14.47 -14.76
C ARG A 80 3.23 -14.39 -16.12
N CYS A 81 3.28 -13.22 -16.74
CA CYS A 81 2.63 -12.94 -18.01
C CYS A 81 3.62 -13.11 -19.15
N ASP A 82 3.23 -13.93 -20.15
CA ASP A 82 4.05 -14.17 -21.36
C ASP A 82 4.23 -12.88 -22.19
N PRO A 83 5.33 -12.77 -22.96
CA PRO A 83 5.47 -11.73 -23.98
C PRO A 83 4.29 -11.73 -25.00
N PRO A 84 3.83 -10.57 -25.48
CA PRO A 84 4.51 -9.26 -25.41
C PRO A 84 4.23 -8.44 -24.14
N THR A 85 3.44 -8.95 -23.21
CA THR A 85 3.16 -8.28 -21.92
C THR A 85 4.43 -8.03 -21.11
N ARG A 86 4.54 -6.85 -20.52
CA ARG A 86 5.72 -6.44 -19.78
C ARG A 86 5.38 -5.94 -18.39
N THR A 87 6.34 -6.07 -17.50
CA THR A 87 6.32 -5.43 -16.18
C THR A 87 6.28 -3.92 -16.34
N SER A 88 5.41 -3.26 -15.61
CA SER A 88 5.28 -1.80 -15.61
C SER A 88 6.50 -1.13 -14.99
N LEU A 89 6.96 -0.04 -15.62
CA LEU A 89 8.00 0.82 -15.09
C LEU A 89 7.41 2.19 -14.76
N ALA A 90 7.75 2.71 -13.60
CA ALA A 90 7.44 4.06 -13.17
C ALA A 90 8.73 4.89 -13.08
N PHE A 91 8.97 5.79 -14.00
CA PHE A 91 10.10 6.72 -13.90
C PHE A 91 9.76 7.80 -12.88
N VAL A 92 10.59 7.91 -11.87
CA VAL A 92 10.42 8.84 -10.77
C VAL A 92 11.36 10.02 -10.97
N GLU A 93 10.81 11.21 -11.12
CA GLU A 93 11.55 12.48 -11.16
C GLU A 93 11.25 13.26 -9.87
N ILE A 94 12.30 13.63 -9.16
CA ILE A 94 12.22 14.50 -7.98
C ILE A 94 12.58 15.90 -8.42
N THR A 95 11.67 16.86 -8.25
CA THR A 95 11.90 18.27 -8.53
C THR A 95 12.70 18.94 -7.41
N GLY A 96 13.26 20.13 -7.68
CA GLY A 96 14.15 20.81 -6.72
C GLY A 96 13.49 21.28 -5.41
N ASP A 97 12.16 21.22 -5.33
CA ASP A 97 11.33 21.49 -4.14
C ASP A 97 10.88 20.21 -3.41
N GLY A 98 11.32 19.04 -3.89
CA GLY A 98 11.00 17.74 -3.29
C GLY A 98 9.72 17.09 -3.80
N ASP A 99 8.99 17.75 -4.69
CA ASP A 99 7.84 17.19 -5.39
C ASP A 99 8.26 16.09 -6.36
N ARG A 100 7.34 15.15 -6.61
CA ARG A 100 7.57 13.99 -7.47
C ARG A 100 6.62 13.99 -8.63
N SER A 101 7.16 13.61 -9.78
CA SER A 101 6.37 13.26 -10.94
C SER A 101 6.67 11.82 -11.34
N PHE A 102 5.64 11.13 -11.84
CA PHE A 102 5.74 9.76 -12.31
C PHE A 102 5.41 9.72 -13.80
N THR A 103 6.30 9.09 -14.56
CA THR A 103 6.04 8.77 -15.98
C THR A 103 6.04 7.26 -16.13
N PHE A 104 4.86 6.70 -16.49
CA PHE A 104 4.72 5.26 -16.65
C PHE A 104 5.07 4.79 -18.06
N TYR A 105 5.84 3.72 -18.12
CA TYR A 105 6.10 2.95 -19.33
C TYR A 105 5.47 1.57 -19.19
N ARG A 106 4.33 1.38 -19.84
CA ARG A 106 3.52 0.17 -19.75
C ARG A 106 3.28 -0.43 -21.14
N SER A 107 3.21 -1.75 -21.25
CA SER A 107 2.59 -2.42 -22.38
C SER A 107 1.06 -2.25 -22.33
N ASP A 108 0.38 -2.55 -23.41
CA ASP A 108 -1.08 -2.62 -23.46
C ASP A 108 -1.51 -4.02 -23.93
N PRO A 109 -2.04 -4.85 -23.01
CA PRO A 109 -2.16 -4.63 -21.57
C PRO A 109 -0.81 -4.70 -20.83
N ALA A 110 -0.72 -4.04 -19.68
CA ALA A 110 0.40 -4.15 -18.75
C ALA A 110 0.27 -5.40 -17.88
N ALA A 111 1.38 -5.90 -17.34
CA ALA A 111 1.33 -7.13 -16.55
C ALA A 111 0.46 -6.98 -15.30
N ASP A 112 0.59 -5.88 -14.55
CA ASP A 112 -0.20 -5.59 -13.35
C ASP A 112 -1.71 -5.46 -13.60
N GLU A 113 -2.12 -5.11 -14.84
CA GLU A 113 -3.52 -5.09 -15.27
C GLU A 113 -4.11 -6.48 -15.55
N LEU A 114 -3.26 -7.51 -15.69
CA LEU A 114 -3.68 -8.89 -16.02
C LEU A 114 -3.84 -9.80 -14.80
N LEU A 115 -3.72 -9.27 -13.59
CA LEU A 115 -4.16 -10.00 -12.40
C LEU A 115 -5.63 -10.39 -12.59
N SER A 116 -5.97 -11.66 -12.41
CA SER A 116 -7.30 -12.18 -12.70
C SER A 116 -7.93 -12.89 -11.49
N PRO A 117 -9.26 -13.07 -11.46
CA PRO A 117 -9.93 -13.79 -10.38
C PRO A 117 -9.41 -15.21 -10.13
N GLU A 118 -8.88 -15.86 -11.18
CA GLU A 118 -8.30 -17.21 -11.11
C GLU A 118 -6.98 -17.24 -10.35
N ASP A 119 -6.27 -16.11 -10.29
CA ASP A 119 -5.00 -15.98 -9.55
C ASP A 119 -5.25 -15.84 -8.04
N VAL A 120 -6.50 -15.55 -7.63
CA VAL A 120 -6.89 -15.37 -6.23
C VAL A 120 -7.47 -16.65 -5.69
N SER A 121 -6.66 -17.41 -4.95
CA SER A 121 -7.07 -18.69 -4.39
C SER A 121 -7.49 -18.59 -2.93
N ARG A 122 -8.45 -19.45 -2.55
CA ARG A 122 -8.87 -19.61 -1.14
C ARG A 122 -7.70 -20.05 -0.25
N ASP A 123 -6.79 -20.87 -0.78
CA ASP A 123 -5.67 -21.39 -0.01
C ASP A 123 -4.64 -20.32 0.32
N THR A 124 -4.44 -19.33 -0.58
CA THR A 124 -3.54 -18.20 -0.32
C THR A 124 -4.07 -17.31 0.80
N LEU A 125 -5.41 -17.09 0.87
CA LEU A 125 -6.04 -16.24 1.87
C LEU A 125 -6.28 -16.97 3.20
N ARG A 126 -6.26 -18.29 3.21
CA ARG A 126 -6.54 -19.08 4.43
C ARG A 126 -5.52 -18.77 5.52
N GLY A 127 -6.04 -18.49 6.71
CA GLY A 127 -5.24 -18.15 7.89
C GLY A 127 -4.62 -16.76 7.86
N ALA A 128 -4.95 -15.93 6.86
CA ALA A 128 -4.59 -14.53 6.89
C ALA A 128 -5.29 -13.81 8.05
N THR A 129 -4.59 -12.90 8.70
CA THR A 129 -5.15 -11.97 9.68
C THR A 129 -5.79 -10.78 9.00
N PHE A 130 -5.17 -10.35 7.89
CA PHE A 130 -5.70 -9.29 7.03
C PHE A 130 -5.45 -9.61 5.55
N VAL A 131 -6.40 -9.18 4.72
CA VAL A 131 -6.23 -9.05 3.28
C VAL A 131 -6.18 -7.56 2.95
N ASN A 132 -5.11 -7.12 2.28
CA ASN A 132 -4.90 -5.73 1.90
C ASN A 132 -4.90 -5.55 0.39
N PHE A 133 -5.51 -4.47 -0.09
CA PHE A 133 -5.42 -4.00 -1.47
C PHE A 133 -5.65 -2.49 -1.55
N GLY A 134 -5.37 -1.91 -2.73
CA GLY A 134 -5.58 -0.50 -3.02
C GLY A 134 -6.55 -0.28 -4.18
N SER A 135 -6.72 0.98 -4.61
CA SER A 135 -7.65 1.35 -5.68
C SER A 135 -7.08 1.22 -7.09
N ILE A 136 -5.77 1.17 -7.26
CA ILE A 136 -5.16 1.15 -8.61
C ILE A 136 -5.59 -0.07 -9.44
N PRO A 137 -5.64 -1.31 -8.89
CA PRO A 137 -6.14 -2.46 -9.65
C PRO A 137 -7.61 -2.36 -10.06
N LEU A 138 -8.37 -1.49 -9.40
CA LEU A 138 -9.80 -1.30 -9.70
C LEU A 138 -10.07 -0.49 -10.98
N ILE A 139 -9.05 0.14 -11.53
CA ILE A 139 -9.17 0.98 -12.73
C ILE A 139 -9.64 0.17 -13.93
N LYS A 140 -9.16 -1.08 -14.08
CA LYS A 140 -9.38 -1.88 -15.29
C LYS A 140 -9.56 -3.37 -14.98
N ASP A 141 -10.42 -4.04 -15.75
CA ASP A 141 -10.51 -5.50 -15.77
C ASP A 141 -9.33 -6.12 -16.56
N PRO A 142 -8.89 -7.33 -16.18
CA PRO A 142 -9.43 -8.23 -15.15
C PRO A 142 -9.00 -7.95 -13.71
N ALA A 143 -8.07 -7.01 -13.46
CA ALA A 143 -7.55 -6.74 -12.12
C ALA A 143 -8.66 -6.27 -11.14
N ARG A 144 -9.60 -5.44 -11.60
CA ARG A 144 -10.79 -5.07 -10.81
C ARG A 144 -11.56 -6.29 -10.32
N SER A 145 -11.87 -7.21 -11.22
CA SER A 145 -12.57 -8.45 -10.88
C SER A 145 -11.79 -9.34 -9.91
N ALA A 146 -10.45 -9.33 -9.98
CA ALA A 146 -9.60 -10.05 -9.03
C ALA A 146 -9.70 -9.47 -7.61
N ILE A 147 -9.72 -8.14 -7.47
CA ILE A 147 -9.91 -7.50 -6.16
C ILE A 147 -11.29 -7.80 -5.59
N HIS A 148 -12.36 -7.72 -6.38
CA HIS A 148 -13.69 -8.13 -5.93
C HIS A 148 -13.72 -9.59 -5.48
N ARG A 149 -13.06 -10.49 -6.23
CA ARG A 149 -12.94 -11.89 -5.84
C ARG A 149 -12.17 -12.08 -4.52
N ALA A 150 -11.12 -11.30 -4.29
CA ALA A 150 -10.37 -11.31 -3.03
C ALA A 150 -11.26 -10.88 -1.85
N ALA A 151 -12.01 -9.79 -2.00
CA ALA A 151 -12.94 -9.31 -0.98
C ALA A 151 -14.07 -10.32 -0.68
N GLU A 152 -14.61 -11.00 -1.70
CA GLU A 152 -15.59 -12.07 -1.53
C GLU A 152 -15.01 -13.24 -0.74
N LEU A 153 -13.85 -13.75 -1.15
CA LEU A 153 -13.19 -14.87 -0.47
C LEU A 153 -12.77 -14.51 0.96
N ALA A 154 -12.32 -13.27 1.20
CA ALA A 154 -12.02 -12.78 2.53
C ALA A 154 -13.28 -12.84 3.42
N GLY A 155 -14.43 -12.37 2.93
CA GLY A 155 -15.71 -12.46 3.64
C GLY A 155 -16.14 -13.91 3.91
N GLU A 156 -16.00 -14.83 2.95
CA GLU A 156 -16.29 -16.25 3.13
C GLU A 156 -15.37 -16.94 4.17
N LEU A 157 -14.16 -16.42 4.35
CA LEU A 157 -13.15 -16.93 5.28
C LEU A 157 -13.15 -16.18 6.62
N GLU A 158 -14.02 -15.18 6.77
CA GLU A 158 -14.07 -14.28 7.92
C GLU A 158 -12.73 -13.55 8.17
N VAL A 159 -11.98 -13.30 7.09
CA VAL A 159 -10.72 -12.53 7.13
C VAL A 159 -11.02 -11.06 6.91
N PRO A 160 -10.64 -10.17 7.83
CA PRO A 160 -10.85 -8.73 7.66
C PRO A 160 -10.07 -8.16 6.48
N VAL A 161 -10.74 -7.27 5.74
CA VAL A 161 -10.14 -6.50 4.65
C VAL A 161 -9.64 -5.16 5.19
N ALA A 162 -8.40 -4.83 4.84
CA ALA A 162 -7.81 -3.51 5.02
C ALA A 162 -7.64 -2.85 3.64
N PHE A 163 -8.41 -1.81 3.37
CA PHE A 163 -8.39 -1.09 2.11
C PHE A 163 -7.59 0.21 2.26
N ASP A 164 -6.41 0.27 1.64
CA ASP A 164 -5.69 1.53 1.43
C ASP A 164 -6.21 2.15 0.13
N VAL A 165 -6.98 3.23 0.23
CA VAL A 165 -7.61 3.80 -0.96
C VAL A 165 -6.57 4.20 -1.99
N ASN A 166 -5.45 4.79 -1.55
CA ASN A 166 -4.30 5.12 -2.39
C ASN A 166 -4.72 5.72 -3.74
N PHE A 167 -5.60 6.72 -3.67
CA PHE A 167 -6.23 7.32 -4.83
C PHE A 167 -5.23 8.09 -5.68
N ARG A 168 -5.26 7.85 -6.98
CA ARG A 168 -4.43 8.53 -7.97
C ARG A 168 -5.34 9.12 -9.04
N GLU A 169 -5.88 10.32 -8.78
CA GLU A 169 -6.89 10.97 -9.63
C GLU A 169 -6.54 10.91 -11.13
N HIS A 170 -5.29 11.20 -11.47
CA HIS A 170 -4.82 11.22 -12.86
C HIS A 170 -4.89 9.87 -13.62
N LEU A 171 -5.14 8.76 -12.93
CA LEU A 171 -5.30 7.44 -13.54
C LEU A 171 -6.76 7.09 -13.84
N TRP A 172 -7.71 7.87 -13.33
CA TRP A 172 -9.14 7.65 -13.50
C TRP A 172 -9.74 8.55 -14.57
N GLU A 173 -10.83 8.11 -15.19
CA GLU A 173 -11.58 8.94 -16.16
C GLU A 173 -12.18 10.17 -15.49
N SER A 174 -12.68 10.02 -14.28
CA SER A 174 -13.16 11.08 -13.40
C SER A 174 -13.19 10.61 -11.94
N VAL A 175 -13.35 11.56 -11.02
CA VAL A 175 -13.52 11.28 -9.59
C VAL A 175 -14.79 10.47 -9.35
N GLU A 176 -15.89 10.80 -10.03
CA GLU A 176 -17.18 10.08 -9.92
C GLU A 176 -17.04 8.63 -10.35
N ALA A 177 -16.28 8.34 -11.44
CA ALA A 177 -16.01 6.97 -11.87
C ALA A 177 -15.19 6.20 -10.84
N ALA A 178 -14.26 6.86 -10.17
CA ALA A 178 -13.51 6.25 -9.06
C ALA A 178 -14.41 5.95 -7.87
N GLN A 179 -15.26 6.92 -7.46
CA GLN A 179 -16.19 6.76 -6.34
C GLN A 179 -17.13 5.56 -6.55
N GLU A 180 -17.74 5.43 -7.74
CA GLU A 180 -18.63 4.31 -8.05
C GLU A 180 -17.96 2.93 -7.91
N VAL A 181 -16.66 2.83 -8.20
CA VAL A 181 -15.92 1.57 -8.15
C VAL A 181 -15.34 1.28 -6.77
N VAL A 182 -14.95 2.32 -6.04
CA VAL A 182 -14.32 2.21 -4.71
C VAL A 182 -15.36 1.96 -3.61
N GLU A 183 -16.53 2.57 -3.70
CA GLU A 183 -17.61 2.51 -2.70
C GLU A 183 -17.98 1.08 -2.28
N PRO A 184 -18.24 0.11 -3.19
CA PRO A 184 -18.60 -1.25 -2.79
C PRO A 184 -17.50 -1.99 -2.02
N LEU A 185 -16.23 -1.55 -2.14
CA LEU A 185 -15.11 -2.14 -1.43
C LEU A 185 -14.88 -1.48 -0.07
N ILE A 186 -15.17 -0.19 0.06
CA ILE A 186 -15.25 0.49 1.36
C ILE A 186 -16.26 -0.24 2.26
N GLU A 187 -17.48 -0.48 1.78
CA GLU A 187 -18.55 -1.17 2.53
C GLU A 187 -18.18 -2.61 2.97
N ARG A 188 -17.22 -3.23 2.29
CA ARG A 188 -16.74 -4.59 2.61
C ARG A 188 -15.47 -4.59 3.46
N SER A 189 -14.89 -3.42 3.70
CA SER A 189 -13.63 -3.29 4.42
C SER A 189 -13.86 -3.09 5.91
N ARG A 190 -13.08 -3.77 6.72
CA ARG A 190 -13.07 -3.56 8.16
C ARG A 190 -12.20 -2.38 8.54
N ILE A 191 -11.10 -2.18 7.82
CA ILE A 191 -10.20 -1.03 7.96
C ILE A 191 -10.15 -0.29 6.64
N VAL A 192 -10.27 1.04 6.68
CA VAL A 192 -10.01 1.92 5.55
C VAL A 192 -8.94 2.92 5.94
N LYS A 193 -7.94 3.07 5.10
CA LYS A 193 -6.93 4.11 5.24
C LYS A 193 -6.96 5.04 4.02
N LEU A 194 -6.88 6.33 4.30
CA LEU A 194 -6.72 7.41 3.32
C LEU A 194 -5.59 8.34 3.76
N SER A 195 -5.14 9.19 2.82
CA SER A 195 -4.37 10.40 3.15
C SER A 195 -5.29 11.63 3.13
N ASP A 196 -4.80 12.73 3.71
CA ASP A 196 -5.48 14.04 3.66
C ASP A 196 -5.77 14.51 2.23
N ASP A 197 -4.84 14.27 1.29
CA ASP A 197 -5.00 14.58 -0.14
C ASP A 197 -6.18 13.83 -0.79
N GLU A 198 -6.56 12.68 -0.25
CA GLU A 198 -7.55 11.78 -0.83
C GLU A 198 -8.98 12.05 -0.32
N ILE A 199 -9.12 12.66 0.87
CA ILE A 199 -10.44 12.86 1.46
C ILE A 199 -11.28 13.88 0.68
N SER A 200 -10.69 15.00 0.25
CA SER A 200 -11.44 16.03 -0.47
C SER A 200 -12.01 15.54 -1.81
N PRO A 201 -11.24 14.92 -2.70
CA PRO A 201 -11.79 14.44 -3.97
C PRO A 201 -12.77 13.27 -3.79
N LEU A 202 -12.57 12.38 -2.82
CA LEU A 202 -13.40 11.18 -2.68
C LEU A 202 -14.65 11.40 -1.82
N LEU A 203 -14.56 12.23 -0.80
CA LEU A 203 -15.62 12.41 0.22
C LEU A 203 -16.18 13.82 0.27
N GLY A 204 -15.57 14.79 -0.41
CA GLY A 204 -16.07 16.17 -0.50
C GLY A 204 -15.85 16.99 0.77
N THR A 205 -14.99 16.59 1.66
CA THR A 205 -14.60 17.31 2.88
C THR A 205 -13.08 17.40 2.98
N GLU A 206 -12.55 18.36 3.74
CA GLU A 206 -11.14 18.47 4.11
C GLU A 206 -10.90 18.09 5.58
N ASP A 207 -11.95 17.79 6.32
CA ASP A 207 -11.91 17.44 7.75
C ASP A 207 -11.78 15.93 7.93
N ALA A 208 -10.67 15.49 8.53
CA ALA A 208 -10.37 14.06 8.74
C ALA A 208 -11.42 13.37 9.64
N ALA A 209 -11.95 14.05 10.65
CA ALA A 209 -12.97 13.50 11.54
C ALA A 209 -14.33 13.38 10.83
N GLU A 210 -14.68 14.33 9.95
CA GLU A 210 -15.87 14.22 9.11
C GLU A 210 -15.73 13.09 8.10
N ALA A 211 -14.57 13.00 7.42
CA ALA A 211 -14.28 11.92 6.48
C ALA A 211 -14.37 10.54 7.16
N ALA A 212 -13.78 10.40 8.33
CA ALA A 212 -13.84 9.15 9.09
C ALA A 212 -15.29 8.79 9.46
N ARG A 213 -16.08 9.73 9.94
CA ARG A 213 -17.51 9.48 10.24
C ARG A 213 -18.29 9.01 9.02
N MET A 214 -18.06 9.62 7.86
CA MET A 214 -18.71 9.22 6.60
C MET A 214 -18.36 7.76 6.24
N LEU A 215 -17.15 7.27 6.55
CA LEU A 215 -16.73 5.90 6.29
C LEU A 215 -17.28 4.93 7.35
N LEU A 216 -17.30 5.32 8.62
CA LEU A 216 -17.90 4.51 9.69
C LEU A 216 -19.41 4.32 9.45
N ASP A 217 -20.14 5.35 8.98
CA ASP A 217 -21.54 5.25 8.58
C ASP A 217 -21.80 4.24 7.43
N ARG A 218 -20.77 3.88 6.67
CA ARG A 218 -20.78 2.85 5.62
C ARG A 218 -20.42 1.43 6.13
N GLY A 219 -20.20 1.27 7.43
CA GLY A 219 -19.93 0.00 8.08
C GLY A 219 -18.44 -0.34 8.27
N VAL A 220 -17.53 0.58 7.96
CA VAL A 220 -16.11 0.45 8.30
C VAL A 220 -15.96 0.44 9.81
N SER A 221 -15.12 -0.44 10.36
CA SER A 221 -14.92 -0.54 11.83
C SER A 221 -13.80 0.38 12.32
N LEU A 222 -12.79 0.64 11.51
CA LEU A 222 -11.64 1.48 11.84
C LEU A 222 -11.18 2.27 10.63
N VAL A 223 -11.04 3.57 10.80
CA VAL A 223 -10.52 4.49 9.79
C VAL A 223 -9.19 5.07 10.25
N PHE A 224 -8.22 5.09 9.37
CA PHE A 224 -6.99 5.86 9.51
C PHE A 224 -6.93 6.94 8.43
N VAL A 225 -6.62 8.17 8.83
CA VAL A 225 -6.30 9.26 7.92
C VAL A 225 -4.87 9.71 8.19
N SER A 226 -3.96 9.47 7.25
CA SER A 226 -2.59 9.97 7.36
C SER A 226 -2.54 11.45 6.98
N LEU A 227 -1.92 12.28 7.85
CA LEU A 227 -1.85 13.74 7.75
C LEU A 227 -0.42 14.23 7.47
N GLY A 228 0.38 13.41 6.82
CA GLY A 228 1.77 13.72 6.49
C GLY A 228 2.59 14.14 7.72
N PRO A 229 3.21 15.34 7.72
CA PRO A 229 4.01 15.82 8.84
C PRO A 229 3.23 16.04 10.14
N GLU A 230 1.91 16.16 10.07
CA GLU A 230 1.05 16.34 11.25
C GLU A 230 0.78 15.03 11.99
N GLY A 231 0.97 13.89 11.32
CA GLY A 231 0.79 12.57 11.93
C GLY A 231 -0.37 11.79 11.31
N ALA A 232 -1.28 11.28 12.14
CA ALA A 232 -2.46 10.58 11.67
C ALA A 232 -3.64 10.78 12.62
N PHE A 233 -4.84 10.74 12.04
CA PHE A 233 -6.11 10.64 12.74
C PHE A 233 -6.62 9.19 12.65
N TYR A 234 -7.24 8.69 13.73
CA TYR A 234 -7.93 7.40 13.74
C TYR A 234 -9.31 7.51 14.35
N ALA A 235 -10.25 6.71 13.86
CA ALA A 235 -11.61 6.69 14.38
C ALA A 235 -12.26 5.31 14.28
N THR A 236 -13.07 5.02 15.29
CA THR A 236 -14.05 3.94 15.34
C THR A 236 -15.43 4.51 15.69
N GLU A 237 -16.46 3.68 15.83
CA GLU A 237 -17.77 4.15 16.33
C GLU A 237 -17.71 4.65 17.79
N GLU A 238 -16.76 4.16 18.60
CA GLU A 238 -16.70 4.40 20.05
C GLU A 238 -15.71 5.51 20.43
N PHE A 239 -14.63 5.68 19.70
CA PHE A 239 -13.56 6.63 20.03
C PHE A 239 -12.79 7.08 18.79
N GLU A 240 -12.20 8.27 18.92
CA GLU A 240 -11.35 8.87 17.88
C GLU A 240 -10.17 9.59 18.52
N GLY A 241 -9.11 9.84 17.75
CA GLY A 241 -7.97 10.59 18.26
C GLY A 241 -6.89 10.85 17.21
N ASP A 242 -5.96 11.70 17.60
CA ASP A 242 -4.78 12.06 16.80
C ASP A 242 -3.51 11.45 17.40
N VAL A 243 -2.59 11.08 16.53
CA VAL A 243 -1.22 10.74 16.89
C VAL A 243 -0.24 11.63 16.13
N PRO A 244 0.71 12.27 16.82
CA PRO A 244 1.66 13.15 16.18
C PRO A 244 2.65 12.37 15.31
N SER A 245 3.17 13.01 14.27
CA SER A 245 4.27 12.47 13.48
C SER A 245 5.60 12.56 14.22
N TYR A 246 6.58 11.84 13.72
CA TYR A 246 7.96 11.88 14.17
C TYR A 246 8.77 12.80 13.27
N PRO A 247 9.55 13.75 13.84
CA PRO A 247 10.36 14.66 13.04
C PRO A 247 11.54 13.92 12.40
N VAL A 248 11.59 13.90 11.09
CA VAL A 248 12.67 13.30 10.29
C VAL A 248 13.11 14.24 9.19
N GLN A 249 14.32 14.05 8.66
CA GLN A 249 14.74 14.68 7.42
C GLN A 249 14.17 13.87 6.25
N ILE A 250 13.21 14.45 5.54
CA ILE A 250 12.57 13.80 4.38
C ILE A 250 13.55 13.78 3.22
N VAL A 251 13.79 12.58 2.69
CA VAL A 251 14.55 12.29 1.47
C VAL A 251 13.60 11.89 0.34
N ASP A 252 12.69 10.95 0.63
CA ASP A 252 11.69 10.45 -0.31
C ASP A 252 10.48 9.90 0.47
N ALA A 253 9.27 10.44 0.29
CA ALA A 253 8.08 9.97 1.00
C ALA A 253 7.36 8.81 0.29
N THR A 254 7.98 8.20 -0.75
CA THR A 254 7.41 7.03 -1.43
C THR A 254 7.34 5.85 -0.47
N GLY A 255 6.16 5.24 -0.33
CA GLY A 255 5.94 4.11 0.56
C GLY A 255 5.66 4.46 2.03
N ALA A 256 5.63 5.75 2.41
CA ALA A 256 5.31 6.14 3.79
C ALA A 256 3.91 5.68 4.23
N GLY A 257 2.90 5.83 3.36
CA GLY A 257 1.54 5.34 3.60
C GLY A 257 1.46 3.82 3.69
N ASP A 258 2.25 3.13 2.87
CA ASP A 258 2.33 1.65 2.85
C ASP A 258 2.99 1.14 4.14
N ALA A 259 4.08 1.80 4.59
CA ALA A 259 4.76 1.51 5.84
C ALA A 259 3.84 1.75 7.05
N PHE A 260 3.10 2.89 7.04
CA PHE A 260 2.10 3.20 8.06
C PHE A 260 1.09 2.05 8.18
N LEU A 261 0.43 1.70 7.07
CA LEU A 261 -0.60 0.68 7.09
C LEU A 261 -0.05 -0.67 7.54
N ALA A 262 1.09 -1.11 7.00
CA ALA A 262 1.70 -2.39 7.38
C ALA A 262 1.99 -2.46 8.88
N ALA A 263 2.60 -1.41 9.46
CA ALA A 263 2.91 -1.38 10.89
C ALA A 263 1.64 -1.40 11.75
N ALA A 264 0.60 -0.68 11.35
CA ALA A 264 -0.69 -0.72 12.03
C ALA A 264 -1.32 -2.12 11.96
N LEU A 265 -1.36 -2.75 10.78
CA LEU A 265 -1.94 -4.08 10.59
C LEU A 265 -1.18 -5.17 11.35
N VAL A 266 0.16 -5.13 11.35
CA VAL A 266 0.99 -6.09 12.10
C VAL A 266 0.67 -6.01 13.59
N TYR A 267 0.59 -4.80 14.14
CA TYR A 267 0.26 -4.60 15.55
C TYR A 267 -1.17 -5.06 15.90
N LEU A 268 -2.17 -4.67 15.09
CA LEU A 268 -3.57 -5.08 15.25
C LEU A 268 -3.81 -6.58 15.06
N SER A 269 -2.84 -7.32 14.52
CA SER A 269 -2.93 -8.77 14.34
C SER A 269 -2.77 -9.56 15.65
N GLU A 270 -2.32 -8.94 16.71
CA GLU A 270 -1.93 -9.61 17.95
C GLU A 270 -2.96 -9.45 19.10
N ASP A 271 -3.77 -8.37 19.07
CA ASP A 271 -4.60 -7.98 20.20
C ASP A 271 -6.08 -7.70 19.85
N GLU A 272 -6.92 -7.56 20.88
CA GLU A 272 -8.27 -6.99 20.76
C GLU A 272 -8.16 -5.48 20.46
N TRP A 273 -9.09 -4.95 19.69
CA TRP A 273 -9.06 -3.56 19.23
C TRP A 273 -9.73 -2.61 20.23
N ASP A 274 -9.10 -2.41 21.38
CA ASP A 274 -9.48 -1.33 22.29
C ASP A 274 -8.83 0.00 21.88
N GLU A 275 -9.17 1.08 22.59
CA GLU A 275 -8.66 2.42 22.27
C GLU A 275 -7.13 2.51 22.36
N GLU A 276 -6.52 1.86 23.37
CA GLU A 276 -5.07 1.86 23.54
C GLU A 276 -4.35 1.14 22.42
N THR A 277 -4.88 -0.03 22.03
CA THR A 277 -4.34 -0.84 20.94
C THR A 277 -4.41 -0.11 19.60
N ILE A 278 -5.55 0.53 19.29
CA ILE A 278 -5.69 1.29 18.04
C ILE A 278 -4.79 2.54 18.04
N ARG A 279 -4.72 3.26 19.15
CA ARG A 279 -3.82 4.40 19.28
C ARG A 279 -2.36 4.00 19.09
N GLU A 280 -1.94 2.89 19.68
CA GLU A 280 -0.57 2.39 19.52
C GLU A 280 -0.32 1.90 18.09
N ALA A 281 -1.29 1.25 17.44
CA ALA A 281 -1.21 0.89 16.03
C ALA A 281 -0.99 2.13 15.14
N ALA A 282 -1.75 3.21 15.36
CA ALA A 282 -1.57 4.47 14.66
C ALA A 282 -0.20 5.11 14.94
N ARG A 283 0.28 5.05 16.20
CA ARG A 283 1.60 5.56 16.60
C ARG A 283 2.73 4.80 15.92
N ARG A 284 2.66 3.47 15.87
CA ARG A 284 3.62 2.62 15.14
C ARG A 284 3.56 2.89 13.64
N GLY A 285 2.35 3.08 13.10
CA GLY A 285 2.14 3.48 11.70
C GLY A 285 2.85 4.79 11.37
N THR A 286 2.65 5.85 12.17
CA THR A 286 3.31 7.15 11.94
C THR A 286 4.83 7.04 12.05
N ALA A 287 5.35 6.25 12.99
CA ALA A 287 6.78 6.02 13.14
C ALA A 287 7.38 5.29 11.93
N ALA A 288 6.70 4.22 11.45
CA ALA A 288 7.13 3.48 10.27
C ALA A 288 7.09 4.35 9.00
N GLY A 289 6.03 5.15 8.83
CA GLY A 289 5.91 6.12 7.74
C GLY A 289 7.00 7.18 7.77
N ALA A 290 7.35 7.70 8.95
CA ALA A 290 8.44 8.66 9.11
C ALA A 290 9.80 8.04 8.76
N LEU A 291 10.09 6.82 9.22
CA LEU A 291 11.31 6.09 8.86
C LEU A 291 11.39 5.84 7.35
N ALA A 292 10.30 5.44 6.71
CA ALA A 292 10.27 5.23 5.27
C ALA A 292 10.61 6.49 4.46
N CYS A 293 10.41 7.68 5.04
CA CYS A 293 10.78 8.95 4.40
C CYS A 293 12.28 9.26 4.42
N THR A 294 13.12 8.51 5.14
CA THR A 294 14.54 8.87 5.37
C THR A 294 15.50 8.41 4.31
N GLU A 295 15.07 7.59 3.35
CA GLU A 295 15.88 7.04 2.26
C GLU A 295 15.14 7.09 0.93
N TYR A 296 15.86 6.88 -0.18
CA TYR A 296 15.28 6.80 -1.51
C TYR A 296 14.61 5.46 -1.78
N GLY A 297 13.42 5.51 -2.35
CA GLY A 297 12.66 4.35 -2.83
C GLY A 297 11.86 3.66 -1.72
N ALA A 298 10.66 3.18 -2.09
CA ALA A 298 9.71 2.65 -1.13
C ALA A 298 10.26 1.46 -0.34
N MET A 299 10.52 0.32 -0.99
CA MET A 299 10.90 -0.91 -0.28
C MET A 299 12.25 -0.81 0.43
N GLY A 300 13.20 0.00 -0.09
CA GLY A 300 14.52 0.16 0.52
C GLY A 300 14.45 0.80 1.91
N ALA A 301 13.53 1.73 2.09
CA ALA A 301 13.37 2.54 3.29
C ALA A 301 12.41 1.96 4.34
N LEU A 302 11.71 0.86 4.04
CA LEU A 302 10.79 0.22 4.99
C LEU A 302 11.55 -0.29 6.22
N PRO A 303 11.12 0.06 7.44
CA PRO A 303 11.84 -0.32 8.66
C PRO A 303 11.66 -1.81 9.00
N THR A 304 12.66 -2.36 9.66
CA THR A 304 12.53 -3.59 10.43
C THR A 304 11.91 -3.33 11.80
N GLU A 305 11.43 -4.38 12.48
CA GLU A 305 10.89 -4.26 13.84
C GLU A 305 11.89 -3.65 14.83
N ASP A 306 13.17 -4.09 14.79
CA ASP A 306 14.24 -3.57 15.62
C ASP A 306 14.52 -2.07 15.39
N GLU A 307 14.37 -1.60 14.15
CA GLU A 307 14.53 -0.19 13.79
C GLU A 307 13.34 0.62 14.26
N LEU A 308 12.13 0.11 14.08
CA LEU A 308 10.90 0.75 14.53
C LEU A 308 10.89 0.88 16.06
N GLU A 309 11.21 -0.18 16.81
CA GLU A 309 11.29 -0.16 18.26
C GLU A 309 12.35 0.82 18.77
N ARG A 310 13.55 0.83 18.18
CA ARG A 310 14.60 1.79 18.56
C ARG A 310 14.18 3.22 18.33
N PHE A 311 13.50 3.48 17.21
CA PHE A 311 13.03 4.81 16.84
C PHE A 311 11.94 5.31 17.77
N THR A 312 10.97 4.46 18.12
CA THR A 312 9.85 4.82 19.01
C THR A 312 10.25 4.96 20.48
N ASN A 313 11.30 4.22 20.94
CA ASN A 313 11.77 4.24 22.31
C ASN A 313 12.90 5.25 22.57
N GLY A 314 13.53 5.78 21.55
CA GLY A 314 14.67 6.70 21.63
C GLY A 314 14.34 8.17 21.36
N GLY A 315 13.07 8.52 21.14
CA GLY A 315 12.57 9.88 20.89
C GLY A 315 12.15 10.62 22.16
#